data_2bc84ecc47627ef993d6474f809f0a18
#
_entry.id   2bc84ecc47627ef993d6474f809f0a18
#
_cell.length_a   1.000
_cell.length_b   1.000
_cell.length_c   1.000
_cell.angle_alpha   90.00
_cell.angle_beta   90.00
_cell.angle_gamma   90.00
#
_symmetry.space_group_name_H-M   'P 1'
#
loop_
_entity.id
_entity.type
_entity.pdbx_description
1 polymer ?
#
loop_
_entity_poly.entity_id
_entity_poly.type
_entity_poly.pdbx_seq_one_letter_code
_entity_poly.pdbx_strand_id
1 'polypeptide(L)'
;LDRLIFPFKKHSITSLEYKPFSRFSLAKSLDEVFKNKLSKSLIKILNDRNTGTVVVEPEISNKKFDKDFLVKLSTGLAYLVGNPNFDSMTGKYYARFYVKHQDSSDSYLRKAYTNLDLHTDGTYVKEKTDWLIMTKMEEQGVSGGESVILHLDDWEHLDELSNNPVGQQNFTWGSPK
;
A
#
# COMPACT_ATOMS: atom_id res chain seq x y z
N LEU A 1 12.61 -0.43 -18.12
CA LEU A 1 11.37 0.36 -18.17
C LEU A 1 10.66 0.27 -19.52
N ASP A 2 11.34 0.35 -20.63
CA ASP A 2 10.73 0.26 -21.97
C ASP A 2 9.90 -1.02 -22.13
N ARG A 3 10.29 -2.11 -21.48
CA ARG A 3 9.52 -3.35 -21.46
C ARG A 3 8.22 -3.27 -20.67
N LEU A 4 8.10 -2.34 -19.72
CA LEU A 4 6.87 -2.09 -18.94
C LEU A 4 5.92 -1.13 -19.65
N ILE A 5 6.44 -0.23 -20.48
CA ILE A 5 5.63 0.78 -21.16
C ILE A 5 4.58 0.12 -22.08
N PHE A 6 4.98 -0.90 -22.81
CA PHE A 6 4.08 -1.55 -23.75
C PHE A 6 2.87 -2.23 -23.11
N PRO A 7 3.02 -3.11 -22.10
CA PRO A 7 1.88 -3.71 -21.42
C PRO A 7 1.00 -2.66 -20.74
N PHE A 8 1.59 -1.61 -20.16
CA PHE A 8 0.82 -0.58 -19.45
C PHE A 8 0.00 0.32 -20.38
N LYS A 9 0.42 0.50 -21.62
CA LYS A 9 -0.36 1.26 -22.64
C LYS A 9 -1.68 0.57 -23.01
N LYS A 10 -1.78 -0.74 -22.87
CA LYS A 10 -3.00 -1.49 -23.19
C LYS A 10 -4.13 -1.27 -22.19
N HIS A 11 -3.82 -0.76 -21.01
CA HIS A 11 -4.78 -0.56 -19.93
C HIS A 11 -4.93 0.93 -19.61
N SER A 12 -6.14 1.46 -19.69
CA SER A 12 -6.47 2.78 -19.16
C SER A 12 -6.81 2.68 -17.66
N ILE A 13 -6.66 3.77 -16.91
CA ILE A 13 -7.09 3.84 -15.51
C ILE A 13 -8.57 3.52 -15.39
N THR A 14 -9.40 4.06 -16.30
CA THR A 14 -10.83 3.74 -16.36
C THR A 14 -11.08 2.24 -16.51
N SER A 15 -10.33 1.54 -17.36
CA SER A 15 -10.50 0.11 -17.52
C SER A 15 -10.11 -0.66 -16.26
N LEU A 16 -9.10 -0.19 -15.50
CA LEU A 16 -8.72 -0.78 -14.23
C LEU A 16 -9.77 -0.54 -13.14
N GLU A 17 -10.46 0.59 -13.16
CA GLU A 17 -11.53 0.89 -12.20
C GLU A 17 -12.77 0.00 -12.42
N TYR A 18 -13.22 -0.13 -13.65
CA TYR A 18 -14.52 -0.74 -13.95
C TYR A 18 -14.46 -2.17 -14.49
N LYS A 19 -13.28 -2.67 -14.86
CA LYS A 19 -13.10 -4.02 -15.40
C LYS A 19 -12.10 -4.82 -14.55
N PRO A 20 -12.55 -5.54 -13.52
CA PRO A 20 -11.65 -6.27 -12.62
C PRO A 20 -10.66 -7.18 -13.36
N PHE A 21 -11.10 -7.84 -14.43
CA PHE A 21 -10.23 -8.69 -15.25
C PHE A 21 -9.02 -7.94 -15.83
N SER A 22 -9.15 -6.65 -16.11
CA SER A 22 -8.04 -5.83 -16.60
C SER A 22 -6.88 -5.75 -15.60
N ARG A 23 -7.16 -5.82 -14.29
CA ARG A 23 -6.16 -5.77 -13.24
C ARG A 23 -5.32 -7.05 -13.21
N PHE A 24 -5.97 -8.20 -13.34
CA PHE A 24 -5.25 -9.49 -13.46
C PHE A 24 -4.43 -9.57 -14.75
N SER A 25 -4.97 -9.08 -15.86
CA SER A 25 -4.26 -9.01 -17.13
C SER A 25 -3.03 -8.11 -17.04
N LEU A 26 -3.14 -6.98 -16.34
CA LEU A 26 -2.02 -6.07 -16.09
C LEU A 26 -0.94 -6.74 -15.22
N ALA A 27 -1.33 -7.39 -14.13
CA ALA A 27 -0.43 -8.12 -13.25
C ALA A 27 0.31 -9.24 -14.00
N LYS A 28 -0.42 -10.03 -14.78
CA LYS A 28 0.17 -11.06 -15.64
C LYS A 28 1.22 -10.46 -16.59
N SER A 29 0.86 -9.38 -17.29
CA SER A 29 1.79 -8.72 -18.21
C SER A 29 3.03 -8.18 -17.51
N LEU A 30 2.88 -7.70 -16.26
CA LEU A 30 4.00 -7.27 -15.43
C LEU A 30 4.91 -8.46 -15.09
N ASP A 31 4.36 -9.58 -14.66
CA ASP A 31 5.14 -10.77 -14.31
C ASP A 31 5.89 -11.36 -15.53
N GLU A 32 5.26 -11.37 -16.70
CA GLU A 32 5.87 -11.81 -17.97
C GLU A 32 7.15 -11.03 -18.31
N VAL A 33 7.18 -9.71 -18.05
CA VAL A 33 8.38 -8.87 -18.22
C VAL A 33 9.55 -9.39 -17.37
N PHE A 34 9.25 -9.94 -16.20
CA PHE A 34 10.22 -10.54 -15.26
C PHE A 34 10.31 -12.07 -15.41
N LYS A 35 9.96 -12.61 -16.58
CA LYS A 35 10.03 -14.05 -16.90
C LYS A 35 9.21 -14.91 -15.94
N ASN A 36 8.06 -14.41 -15.49
CA ASN A 36 7.15 -15.07 -14.53
C ASN A 36 7.80 -15.41 -13.18
N LYS A 37 8.70 -14.55 -12.71
CA LYS A 37 9.41 -14.74 -11.44
C LYS A 37 9.07 -13.67 -10.39
N LEU A 38 8.48 -12.54 -10.81
CA LEU A 38 8.26 -11.40 -9.91
C LEU A 38 7.29 -11.75 -8.79
N SER A 39 6.15 -12.35 -9.11
CA SER A 39 5.14 -12.76 -8.12
C SER A 39 5.76 -13.68 -7.06
N LYS A 40 6.46 -14.74 -7.47
CA LYS A 40 7.11 -15.67 -6.54
C LYS A 40 8.16 -14.99 -5.66
N SER A 41 8.93 -14.08 -6.24
CA SER A 41 9.97 -13.35 -5.50
C SER A 41 9.35 -12.41 -4.47
N LEU A 42 8.31 -11.66 -4.82
CA LEU A 42 7.59 -10.78 -3.90
C LEU A 42 6.98 -11.57 -2.74
N ILE A 43 6.24 -12.63 -3.04
CA ILE A 43 5.60 -13.48 -2.03
C ILE A 43 6.65 -14.07 -1.07
N LYS A 44 7.79 -14.52 -1.61
CA LYS A 44 8.88 -15.05 -0.79
C LYS A 44 9.42 -13.99 0.18
N ILE A 45 9.71 -12.78 -0.29
CA ILE A 45 10.24 -11.68 0.53
C ILE A 45 9.22 -11.28 1.60
N LEU A 46 7.95 -11.14 1.21
CA LEU A 46 6.89 -10.69 2.10
C LEU A 46 6.58 -11.71 3.21
N ASN A 47 6.68 -13.00 2.92
CA ASN A 47 6.45 -14.07 3.90
C ASN A 47 7.69 -14.44 4.71
N ASP A 48 8.83 -13.86 4.44
CA ASP A 48 10.05 -14.12 5.22
C ASP A 48 10.08 -13.20 6.45
N ARG A 49 10.11 -13.79 7.65
CA ARG A 49 10.18 -13.08 8.93
C ARG A 49 11.33 -12.05 8.98
N ASN A 50 12.44 -12.34 8.33
CA ASN A 50 13.62 -11.46 8.37
C ASN A 50 13.54 -10.28 7.39
N THR A 51 12.63 -10.33 6.44
CA THR A 51 12.44 -9.26 5.47
C THR A 51 11.06 -8.62 5.59
N GLY A 52 9.98 -9.35 5.37
CA GLY A 52 8.58 -8.91 5.58
C GLY A 52 8.12 -7.70 4.76
N THR A 53 9.02 -7.02 4.09
CA THR A 53 8.73 -5.81 3.30
C THR A 53 9.64 -5.70 2.09
N VAL A 54 9.21 -4.92 1.11
CA VAL A 54 9.98 -4.65 -0.10
C VAL A 54 9.76 -3.21 -0.55
N VAL A 55 10.83 -2.54 -0.91
CA VAL A 55 10.79 -1.23 -1.58
C VAL A 55 10.98 -1.45 -3.06
N VAL A 56 10.05 -0.95 -3.87
CA VAL A 56 10.14 -0.99 -5.33
C VAL A 56 10.41 0.40 -5.83
N GLU A 57 11.63 0.63 -6.27
CA GLU A 57 12.05 1.89 -6.88
C GLU A 57 12.24 1.69 -8.38
N PRO A 58 11.34 2.25 -9.21
CA PRO A 58 11.50 2.15 -10.64
C PRO A 58 12.57 3.14 -11.13
N GLU A 59 13.66 2.63 -11.67
CA GLU A 59 14.68 3.47 -12.31
C GLU A 59 14.17 4.02 -13.63
N ILE A 60 14.13 5.34 -13.77
CA ILE A 60 13.82 6.01 -15.02
C ILE A 60 14.93 6.99 -15.37
N SER A 61 15.54 6.75 -16.52
CA SER A 61 16.42 7.70 -17.12
C SER A 61 15.63 8.91 -17.65
N ASN A 62 15.80 10.06 -16.99
CA ASN A 62 15.42 11.39 -17.49
C ASN A 62 13.91 11.71 -17.72
N LYS A 63 12.96 10.98 -17.18
CA LYS A 63 11.53 11.34 -17.31
C LYS A 63 10.85 11.42 -15.95
N LYS A 64 10.09 12.50 -15.78
CA LYS A 64 9.15 12.61 -14.66
C LYS A 64 8.08 11.53 -14.80
N PHE A 65 7.80 10.79 -13.74
CA PHE A 65 6.76 9.75 -13.75
C PHE A 65 5.39 10.34 -14.07
N ASP A 66 4.70 9.67 -14.97
CA ASP A 66 3.28 9.84 -15.14
C ASP A 66 2.57 9.17 -13.93
N LYS A 67 1.66 9.89 -13.29
CA LYS A 67 0.87 9.36 -12.17
C LYS A 67 0.10 8.10 -12.56
N ASP A 68 -0.38 8.03 -13.80
CA ASP A 68 -1.06 6.87 -14.34
C ASP A 68 -0.15 5.63 -14.40
N PHE A 69 1.13 5.83 -14.73
CA PHE A 69 2.10 4.76 -14.70
C PHE A 69 2.27 4.19 -13.28
N LEU A 70 2.38 5.06 -12.28
CA LEU A 70 2.52 4.64 -10.88
C LEU A 70 1.28 3.89 -10.38
N VAL A 71 0.08 4.34 -10.72
CA VAL A 71 -1.17 3.62 -10.40
C VAL A 71 -1.19 2.24 -11.06
N LYS A 72 -0.78 2.14 -12.32
CA LYS A 72 -0.70 0.85 -13.03
C LYS A 72 0.34 -0.08 -12.41
N LEU A 73 1.51 0.45 -12.05
CA LEU A 73 2.56 -0.33 -11.41
C LEU A 73 2.08 -0.88 -10.06
N SER A 74 1.52 -0.02 -9.20
CA SER A 74 0.98 -0.43 -7.90
C SER A 74 -0.14 -1.45 -8.05
N THR A 75 -1.04 -1.25 -9.02
CA THR A 75 -2.12 -2.20 -9.30
C THR A 75 -1.55 -3.55 -9.73
N GLY A 76 -0.58 -3.54 -10.63
CA GLY A 76 0.07 -4.78 -11.09
C GLY A 76 0.75 -5.52 -9.94
N LEU A 77 1.52 -4.82 -9.11
CA LEU A 77 2.20 -5.40 -7.96
C LEU A 77 1.22 -5.97 -6.94
N ALA A 78 0.15 -5.24 -6.61
CA ALA A 78 -0.87 -5.69 -5.67
C ALA A 78 -1.53 -7.00 -6.14
N TYR A 79 -1.91 -7.08 -7.42
CA TYR A 79 -2.53 -8.28 -8.00
C TYR A 79 -1.55 -9.43 -8.26
N LEU A 80 -0.24 -9.22 -8.17
CA LEU A 80 0.75 -10.30 -8.16
C LEU A 80 0.88 -10.96 -6.79
N VAL A 81 0.58 -10.24 -5.73
CA VAL A 81 0.70 -10.74 -4.34
C VAL A 81 -0.61 -11.34 -3.86
N GLY A 82 -1.74 -10.74 -4.19
CA GLY A 82 -3.04 -11.19 -3.71
C GLY A 82 -4.22 -10.49 -4.38
N ASN A 83 -5.36 -10.49 -3.72
CA ASN A 83 -6.56 -9.78 -4.13
C ASN A 83 -6.72 -8.52 -3.28
N PRO A 84 -6.51 -7.33 -3.81
CA PRO A 84 -6.72 -6.10 -3.07
C PRO A 84 -8.16 -5.90 -2.63
N ASN A 85 -8.33 -5.51 -1.39
CA ASN A 85 -9.62 -5.08 -0.87
C ASN A 85 -10.03 -3.73 -1.48
N PHE A 86 -11.33 -3.53 -1.62
CA PHE A 86 -11.84 -2.21 -1.96
C PHE A 86 -11.69 -1.27 -0.76
N ASP A 87 -11.27 -0.05 -1.03
CA ASP A 87 -11.36 1.01 -0.03
C ASP A 87 -12.83 1.37 0.19
N SER A 88 -13.33 1.12 1.40
CA SER A 88 -14.73 1.35 1.75
C SER A 88 -15.12 2.82 1.74
N MET A 89 -14.17 3.72 1.91
CA MET A 89 -14.43 5.17 1.94
C MET A 89 -14.66 5.75 0.53
N THR A 90 -13.91 5.24 -0.45
CA THR A 90 -13.97 5.76 -1.83
C THR A 90 -14.72 4.83 -2.79
N GLY A 91 -14.97 3.59 -2.39
CA GLY A 91 -15.54 2.55 -3.25
C GLY A 91 -14.60 2.14 -4.39
N LYS A 92 -13.32 2.48 -4.29
CA LYS A 92 -12.30 2.20 -5.29
C LYS A 92 -11.34 1.12 -4.79
N TYR A 93 -10.62 0.51 -5.72
CA TYR A 93 -9.59 -0.49 -5.39
C TYR A 93 -8.26 0.14 -4.93
N TYR A 94 -8.19 1.46 -4.79
CA TYR A 94 -7.09 2.20 -4.19
C TYR A 94 -7.60 3.50 -3.57
N ALA A 95 -6.93 3.95 -2.51
CA ALA A 95 -7.17 5.25 -1.90
C ALA A 95 -6.09 6.26 -2.37
N ARG A 96 -6.45 7.54 -2.45
CA ARG A 96 -5.51 8.63 -2.72
C ARG A 96 -5.50 9.58 -1.54
N PHE A 97 -4.31 9.81 -1.01
CA PHE A 97 -4.09 10.75 0.08
C PHE A 97 -3.32 11.95 -0.44
N TYR A 98 -3.72 13.12 0.02
CA TYR A 98 -3.05 14.39 -0.24
C TYR A 98 -2.76 15.06 1.09
N VAL A 99 -1.53 15.55 1.24
CA VAL A 99 -1.22 16.45 2.34
C VAL A 99 -1.94 17.77 2.09
N LYS A 100 -2.79 18.17 3.04
CA LYS A 100 -3.45 19.47 3.06
C LYS A 100 -2.83 20.28 4.18
N HIS A 101 -2.27 21.44 3.83
CA HIS A 101 -1.69 22.37 4.79
C HIS A 101 -2.76 23.20 5.54
N GLN A 102 -4.01 22.77 5.52
CA GLN A 102 -5.10 23.38 6.27
C GLN A 102 -5.30 22.61 7.56
N ASP A 103 -5.40 23.33 8.66
CA ASP A 103 -5.78 22.76 9.94
C ASP A 103 -7.24 22.31 9.86
N SER A 104 -7.44 21.08 9.46
CA SER A 104 -8.74 20.45 9.50
C SER A 104 -8.78 19.54 10.72
N SER A 105 -9.60 19.87 11.67
CA SER A 105 -9.83 19.14 12.92
C SER A 105 -10.33 17.71 12.72
N ASP A 106 -10.66 17.31 11.51
CA ASP A 106 -11.50 16.15 11.25
C ASP A 106 -10.76 14.81 11.19
N SER A 107 -9.45 14.79 10.94
CA SER A 107 -8.69 13.56 10.88
C SER A 107 -7.20 13.78 11.07
N TYR A 108 -6.61 12.99 11.94
CA TYR A 108 -5.14 12.96 12.11
C TYR A 108 -4.40 12.59 10.81
N LEU A 109 -5.02 11.82 9.91
CA LEU A 109 -4.46 11.47 8.60
C LEU A 109 -4.28 12.67 7.65
N ARG A 110 -4.87 13.81 7.97
CA ARG A 110 -4.78 15.04 7.16
C ARG A 110 -3.85 16.09 7.76
N LYS A 111 -3.29 15.84 8.93
CA LYS A 111 -2.38 16.76 9.60
C LYS A 111 -1.00 16.65 8.99
N ALA A 112 -0.58 17.69 8.30
CA ALA A 112 0.70 17.74 7.59
C ALA A 112 1.94 17.69 8.51
N TYR A 113 1.78 18.10 9.78
CA TYR A 113 2.89 18.35 10.71
C TYR A 113 2.82 17.48 11.98
N THR A 114 2.00 16.46 11.98
CA THR A 114 1.85 15.57 13.13
C THR A 114 2.43 14.21 12.77
N ASN A 115 3.27 13.68 13.63
CA ASN A 115 3.74 12.30 13.48
C ASN A 115 2.55 11.35 13.58
N LEU A 116 2.56 10.34 12.76
CA LEU A 116 1.67 9.21 12.86
C LEU A 116 2.38 8.14 13.67
N ASP A 117 1.82 7.80 14.82
CA ASP A 117 2.40 6.79 15.70
C ASP A 117 2.38 5.41 15.01
N LEU A 118 3.25 4.51 15.47
CA LEU A 118 3.27 3.14 15.00
C LEU A 118 1.90 2.48 15.24
N HIS A 119 1.35 1.91 14.21
CA HIS A 119 0.04 1.26 14.22
C HIS A 119 -0.02 0.15 13.18
N THR A 120 -1.04 -0.67 13.27
CA THR A 120 -1.37 -1.67 12.26
C THR A 120 -2.61 -1.22 11.48
N ASP A 121 -2.55 -1.33 10.15
CA ASP A 121 -3.70 -1.04 9.29
C ASP A 121 -4.68 -2.22 9.25
N GLY A 122 -5.96 -1.90 8.97
CA GLY A 122 -6.99 -2.91 8.77
C GLY A 122 -7.43 -3.66 10.03
N THR A 123 -7.11 -3.17 11.23
CA THR A 123 -7.42 -3.83 12.51
C THR A 123 -8.93 -3.91 12.76
N TYR A 124 -9.70 -2.94 12.28
CA TYR A 124 -11.15 -2.79 12.58
C TYR A 124 -12.06 -3.26 11.46
N VAL A 125 -11.52 -3.82 10.40
CA VAL A 125 -12.31 -4.30 9.28
C VAL A 125 -12.57 -5.80 9.41
N LYS A 126 -13.71 -6.24 8.87
CA LYS A 126 -14.09 -7.66 8.91
C LYS A 126 -13.06 -8.55 8.19
N GLU A 127 -12.56 -8.06 7.06
CA GLU A 127 -11.54 -8.75 6.27
C GLU A 127 -10.19 -8.12 6.57
N LYS A 128 -9.37 -8.81 7.34
CA LYS A 128 -8.03 -8.33 7.70
C LYS A 128 -7.16 -8.19 6.45
N THR A 129 -6.32 -7.17 6.48
CA THR A 129 -5.33 -6.91 5.44
C THR A 129 -4.04 -7.64 5.79
N ASP A 130 -3.60 -8.54 4.91
CA ASP A 130 -2.31 -9.24 5.09
C ASP A 130 -1.13 -8.34 4.68
N TRP A 131 -1.32 -7.53 3.64
CA TRP A 131 -0.28 -6.67 3.05
C TRP A 131 -0.82 -5.30 2.71
N LEU A 132 -0.01 -4.28 2.95
CA LEU A 132 -0.28 -2.91 2.53
C LEU A 132 0.70 -2.51 1.42
N ILE A 133 0.21 -1.96 0.33
CA ILE A 133 1.03 -1.32 -0.69
C ILE A 133 0.83 0.19 -0.65
N MET A 134 1.90 0.91 -0.44
CA MET A 134 1.92 2.37 -0.47
C MET A 134 2.72 2.85 -1.67
N THR A 135 2.24 3.86 -2.36
CA THR A 135 2.93 4.43 -3.52
C THR A 135 3.07 5.94 -3.36
N LYS A 136 4.29 6.39 -3.26
CA LYS A 136 4.59 7.83 -3.29
C LYS A 136 4.43 8.33 -4.73
N MET A 137 3.42 9.15 -4.94
CA MET A 137 3.06 9.66 -6.27
C MET A 137 3.79 10.96 -6.61
N GLU A 138 4.03 11.79 -5.63
CA GLU A 138 4.67 13.09 -5.78
C GLU A 138 5.21 13.55 -4.44
N GLU A 139 6.36 14.20 -4.50
CA GLU A 139 6.98 14.85 -3.35
C GLU A 139 7.59 16.16 -3.81
N GLN A 140 7.30 17.26 -3.11
CA GLN A 140 7.86 18.55 -3.40
C GLN A 140 8.10 19.34 -2.12
N GLY A 141 9.37 19.70 -1.86
CA GLY A 141 9.74 20.54 -0.74
C GLY A 141 9.40 19.94 0.64
N VAL A 142 9.42 18.62 0.75
CA VAL A 142 9.12 17.89 1.99
C VAL A 142 10.41 17.65 2.75
N SER A 143 10.36 17.83 4.06
CA SER A 143 11.38 17.42 5.01
C SER A 143 10.70 16.54 6.06
N GLY A 144 11.21 15.34 6.29
CA GLY A 144 10.54 14.32 7.08
C GLY A 144 9.53 13.51 6.27
N GLY A 145 8.64 12.79 6.96
CA GLY A 145 7.62 11.94 6.33
C GLY A 145 8.17 10.59 5.89
N GLU A 146 9.25 10.15 6.51
CA GLU A 146 9.79 8.81 6.35
C GLU A 146 8.81 7.77 6.90
N SER A 147 8.74 6.62 6.23
CA SER A 147 8.00 5.47 6.74
C SER A 147 8.89 4.66 7.67
N VAL A 148 8.42 4.42 8.87
CA VAL A 148 9.08 3.54 9.84
C VAL A 148 8.29 2.25 9.92
N ILE A 149 9.00 1.13 9.84
CA ILE A 149 8.41 -0.21 9.92
C ILE A 149 9.06 -0.96 11.07
N LEU A 150 8.22 -1.49 11.96
CA LEU A 150 8.64 -2.34 13.08
C LEU A 150 7.94 -3.70 12.95
N HIS A 151 8.68 -4.78 13.01
CA HIS A 151 8.07 -6.10 13.12
C HIS A 151 7.47 -6.26 14.53
N LEU A 152 6.26 -6.79 14.60
CA LEU A 152 5.55 -6.87 15.88
C LEU A 152 6.33 -7.65 16.96
N ASP A 153 6.97 -8.75 16.55
CA ASP A 153 7.80 -9.56 17.48
C ASP A 153 9.05 -8.84 18.00
N ASP A 154 9.47 -7.75 17.34
CA ASP A 154 10.61 -6.93 17.78
C ASP A 154 10.16 -5.76 18.67
N TRP A 155 8.85 -5.66 18.94
CA TRP A 155 8.33 -4.64 19.81
C TRP A 155 8.48 -5.05 21.29
N GLU A 156 9.31 -4.32 22.01
CA GLU A 156 9.70 -4.64 23.39
C GLU A 156 8.54 -4.79 24.39
N HIS A 157 7.40 -4.14 24.11
CA HIS A 157 6.21 -4.20 24.96
C HIS A 157 5.19 -5.27 24.55
N LEU A 158 5.48 -6.07 23.53
CA LEU A 158 4.51 -7.05 23.02
C LEU A 158 4.06 -8.03 24.11
N ASP A 159 5.01 -8.63 24.82
CA ASP A 159 4.71 -9.63 25.84
C ASP A 159 3.98 -9.03 27.04
N GLU A 160 4.40 -7.85 27.47
CA GLU A 160 3.76 -7.12 28.57
C GLU A 160 2.29 -6.84 28.26
N LEU A 161 2.01 -6.28 27.08
CA LEU A 161 0.66 -5.89 26.71
C LEU A 161 -0.21 -7.08 26.30
N SER A 162 0.36 -8.09 25.67
CA SER A 162 -0.38 -9.31 25.31
C SER A 162 -0.84 -10.08 26.52
N ASN A 163 -0.06 -10.09 27.60
CA ASN A 163 -0.39 -10.77 28.84
C ASN A 163 -1.17 -9.90 29.83
N ASN A 164 -1.34 -8.61 29.53
CA ASN A 164 -2.10 -7.72 30.39
C ASN A 164 -3.60 -8.07 30.34
N PRO A 165 -4.29 -8.18 31.49
CA PRO A 165 -5.74 -8.43 31.52
C PRO A 165 -6.57 -7.46 30.70
N VAL A 166 -6.11 -6.21 30.57
CA VAL A 166 -6.77 -5.21 29.73
C VAL A 166 -6.64 -5.57 28.25
N GLY A 167 -5.48 -6.08 27.81
CA GLY A 167 -5.25 -6.53 26.42
C GLY A 167 -6.10 -7.73 26.02
N GLN A 168 -6.64 -8.47 26.98
CA GLN A 168 -7.51 -9.63 26.76
C GLN A 168 -8.99 -9.26 26.69
N GLN A 169 -9.35 -8.00 26.87
CA GLN A 169 -10.74 -7.54 26.85
C GLN A 169 -11.19 -7.20 25.41
N ASN A 170 -12.48 -7.37 25.18
CA ASN A 170 -13.08 -6.92 23.94
C ASN A 170 -13.36 -5.42 24.03
N PHE A 171 -12.89 -4.68 23.06
CA PHE A 171 -13.15 -3.25 22.90
C PHE A 171 -14.13 -3.01 21.77
N THR A 172 -15.04 -2.06 21.98
CA THR A 172 -15.93 -1.58 20.93
C THR A 172 -15.37 -0.28 20.37
N TRP A 173 -15.16 -0.25 19.08
CA TRP A 173 -14.65 0.92 18.38
C TRP A 173 -15.76 1.51 17.51
N GLY A 174 -15.88 2.84 17.54
CA GLY A 174 -16.71 3.60 16.61
C GLY A 174 -15.86 4.17 15.48
N SER A 175 -16.34 4.06 14.25
CA SER A 175 -15.75 4.84 13.16
C SER A 175 -15.92 6.34 13.44
N PRO A 176 -14.88 7.17 13.26
CA PRO A 176 -15.06 8.62 13.26
C PRO A 176 -16.11 9.00 12.21
N LYS A 177 -17.08 9.83 12.59
CA LYS A 177 -18.12 10.32 11.68
C LYS A 177 -17.56 11.31 10.70
#